data_9b5a413a161055c3c182a3296974fd0b
#
_entry.id   9b5a413a161055c3c182a3296974fd0b
#
_cell.length_a   1.000
_cell.length_b   1.000
_cell.length_c   1.000
_cell.angle_alpha   90.00
_cell.angle_beta   90.00
_cell.angle_gamma   90.00
#
_symmetry.space_group_name_H-M   'P 1'
#
loop_
_entity.id
_entity.type
_entity.pdbx_description
1 polymer ?
#
loop_
_entity_poly.entity_id
_entity_poly.type
_entity_poly.pdbx_seq_one_letter_code
_entity_poly.pdbx_strand_id
1 'polypeptide(L)'
;KESNIKIRTSLLPNKFRYKRFLGGGEEAKKRFIDRNEGISILRNDREVFYGIPPNWPRGGVSFSDNTDKNRWWGCEISFEAIMDKSFTVKNIKRGAVPVSSLKQAINDKIKGIVKQAIETVDDDWGKHDQKEKEENKSKGTFTGHEDAEDAAKNTPVQTNVLTIGQDSKKLI
;
A
#
# COMPACT_ATOMS: atom_id res chain seq x y z
N LYS A 1 -31.57 23.50 8.12
CA LYS A 1 -30.72 23.84 6.96
C LYS A 1 -29.93 22.60 6.61
N GLU A 2 -30.02 22.15 5.36
CA GLU A 2 -29.21 21.06 4.83
C GLU A 2 -27.83 21.60 4.41
N SER A 3 -26.80 20.80 4.59
CA SER A 3 -25.44 21.08 4.12
C SER A 3 -24.82 19.81 3.60
N ASN A 4 -23.93 19.94 2.64
CA ASN A 4 -23.28 18.83 1.97
C ASN A 4 -21.84 18.68 2.46
N ILE A 5 -21.42 17.41 2.65
CA ILE A 5 -20.02 17.05 2.82
C ILE A 5 -19.50 16.58 1.47
N LYS A 6 -18.45 17.19 0.98
CA LYS A 6 -17.76 16.75 -0.23
C LYS A 6 -16.61 15.86 0.13
N ILE A 7 -16.54 14.68 -0.48
CA ILE A 7 -15.43 13.74 -0.32
C ILE A 7 -14.75 13.61 -1.67
N ARG A 8 -13.46 13.89 -1.72
CA ARG A 8 -12.62 13.73 -2.91
C ARG A 8 -11.52 12.74 -2.59
N THR A 9 -11.37 11.73 -3.43
CA THR A 9 -10.28 10.78 -3.36
C THR A 9 -9.44 10.84 -4.63
N SER A 10 -8.17 10.62 -4.51
CA SER A 10 -7.22 10.63 -5.62
C SER A 10 -6.23 9.48 -5.49
N LEU A 11 -5.75 8.97 -6.62
CA LEU A 11 -4.67 8.01 -6.70
C LEU A 11 -3.54 8.65 -7.53
N LEU A 12 -2.32 8.63 -7.01
CA LEU A 12 -1.16 9.16 -7.74
C LEU A 12 -0.93 8.37 -9.03
N PRO A 13 -0.49 9.02 -10.12
CA PRO A 13 -0.19 8.34 -11.37
C PRO A 13 0.82 7.21 -11.21
N ASN A 14 0.65 6.13 -12.00
CA ASN A 14 1.51 4.94 -11.98
C ASN A 14 3.00 5.27 -12.09
N LYS A 15 3.39 6.25 -12.89
CA LYS A 15 4.80 6.68 -13.05
C LYS A 15 5.53 7.00 -11.75
N PHE A 16 4.82 7.29 -10.65
CA PHE A 16 5.41 7.55 -9.34
C PHE A 16 5.39 6.33 -8.42
N ARG A 17 4.51 5.34 -8.69
CA ARG A 17 4.22 4.22 -7.82
C ARG A 17 4.35 2.85 -8.50
N TYR A 18 5.07 2.78 -9.61
CA TYR A 18 5.14 1.60 -10.48
C TYR A 18 5.78 0.36 -9.85
N LYS A 19 6.54 0.51 -8.77
CA LYS A 19 7.14 -0.59 -8.00
C LYS A 19 7.12 -0.34 -6.49
N ARG A 20 7.42 -1.37 -5.71
CA ARG A 20 7.47 -1.31 -4.24
C ARG A 20 8.57 -0.36 -3.74
N PHE A 21 8.44 0.09 -2.51
CA PHE A 21 9.43 0.90 -1.76
C PHE A 21 9.77 2.27 -2.35
N LEU A 22 9.06 2.72 -3.38
CA LEU A 22 9.29 4.07 -3.92
C LEU A 22 8.84 5.19 -2.98
N GLY A 23 7.86 4.92 -2.11
CA GLY A 23 7.25 5.93 -1.24
C GLY A 23 8.19 6.55 -0.19
N GLY A 24 9.30 5.90 0.12
CA GLY A 24 10.35 6.42 1.02
C GLY A 24 11.61 6.92 0.31
N GLY A 25 11.68 6.81 -1.02
CA GLY A 25 12.85 7.22 -1.80
C GLY A 25 13.02 8.73 -1.94
N GLU A 26 14.17 9.17 -2.44
CA GLU A 26 14.50 10.59 -2.59
C GLU A 26 13.51 11.35 -3.49
N GLU A 27 13.05 10.75 -4.58
CA GLU A 27 12.04 11.38 -5.46
C GLU A 27 10.68 11.55 -4.77
N ALA A 28 10.30 10.61 -3.91
CA ALA A 28 9.09 10.72 -3.10
C ALA A 28 9.22 11.83 -2.05
N LYS A 29 10.37 11.95 -1.40
CA LYS A 29 10.66 13.01 -0.43
C LYS A 29 10.65 14.40 -1.07
N LYS A 30 11.27 14.58 -2.24
CA LYS A 30 11.22 15.83 -2.99
C LYS A 30 9.80 16.29 -3.34
N ARG A 31 8.86 15.34 -3.45
CA ARG A 31 7.46 15.58 -3.79
C ARG A 31 6.52 15.49 -2.58
N PHE A 32 7.06 15.33 -1.38
CA PHE A 32 6.32 15.14 -0.13
C PHE A 32 5.40 13.91 -0.12
N ILE A 33 5.62 12.94 -0.99
CA ILE A 33 4.86 11.69 -1.06
C ILE A 33 5.11 10.84 0.19
N ASP A 34 6.31 10.87 0.73
CA ASP A 34 6.69 10.18 1.97
C ASP A 34 5.87 10.59 3.19
N ARG A 35 5.18 11.73 3.12
CA ARG A 35 4.31 12.28 4.17
C ARG A 35 2.82 12.22 3.81
N ASN A 36 2.48 11.68 2.64
CA ASN A 36 1.10 11.59 2.17
C ASN A 36 0.39 10.38 2.81
N GLU A 37 0.25 10.40 4.13
CA GLU A 37 -0.43 9.34 4.89
C GLU A 37 -1.55 9.96 5.73
N GLY A 38 -2.75 10.04 5.18
CA GLY A 38 -3.85 10.59 5.96
C GLY A 38 -4.98 11.18 5.14
N ILE A 39 -5.86 11.84 5.88
CA ILE A 39 -7.03 12.53 5.35
C ILE A 39 -6.88 14.02 5.62
N SER A 40 -7.13 14.83 4.61
CA SER A 40 -7.26 16.28 4.75
C SER A 40 -8.71 16.64 5.05
N ILE A 41 -8.94 17.44 6.09
CA ILE A 41 -10.27 17.94 6.44
C ILE A 41 -10.28 19.45 6.28
N LEU A 42 -11.15 19.92 5.37
CA LEU A 42 -11.29 21.33 5.03
C LEU A 42 -12.62 21.90 5.57
N ARG A 43 -12.55 23.05 6.17
CA ARG A 43 -13.70 23.85 6.60
C ARG A 43 -13.70 25.16 5.84
N ASN A 44 -14.73 25.42 5.04
CA ASN A 44 -14.78 26.57 4.15
C ASN A 44 -13.46 26.72 3.33
N ASP A 45 -13.04 25.66 2.67
CA ASP A 45 -11.82 25.56 1.85
C ASP A 45 -10.49 25.81 2.59
N ARG A 46 -10.52 25.87 3.90
CA ARG A 46 -9.31 25.96 4.75
C ARG A 46 -9.06 24.62 5.45
N GLU A 47 -7.86 24.07 5.29
CA GLU A 47 -7.46 22.88 6.02
C GLU A 47 -7.42 23.14 7.54
N VAL A 48 -8.17 22.33 8.26
CA VAL A 48 -8.28 22.36 9.73
C VAL A 48 -7.70 21.12 10.39
N PHE A 49 -7.48 20.06 9.60
CA PHE A 49 -6.83 18.83 10.03
C PHE A 49 -6.19 18.13 8.84
N TYR A 50 -4.99 17.60 9.06
CA TYR A 50 -4.35 16.63 8.16
C TYR A 50 -3.72 15.51 9.00
N GLY A 51 -3.91 14.28 8.57
CA GLY A 51 -3.33 13.10 9.20
C GLY A 51 -4.30 11.94 9.34
N ILE A 52 -3.94 10.99 10.19
CA ILE A 52 -4.79 9.85 10.51
C ILE A 52 -5.82 10.31 11.57
N PRO A 53 -7.13 10.31 11.28
CA PRO A 53 -8.12 10.76 12.22
C PRO A 53 -8.13 9.88 13.47
N PRO A 54 -8.13 10.47 14.68
CA PRO A 54 -8.17 9.70 15.92
C PRO A 54 -9.46 8.88 16.02
N ASN A 55 -9.36 7.67 16.59
CA ASN A 55 -10.51 6.78 16.79
C ASN A 55 -11.29 6.46 15.50
N TRP A 56 -10.59 6.27 14.38
CA TRP A 56 -11.24 5.83 13.16
C TRP A 56 -11.90 4.46 13.38
N PRO A 57 -13.09 4.18 12.81
CA PRO A 57 -13.81 2.94 13.05
C PRO A 57 -12.97 1.69 12.71
N ARG A 58 -13.05 0.64 13.54
CA ARG A 58 -12.46 -0.65 13.23
C ARG A 58 -13.07 -1.22 11.95
N GLY A 59 -12.25 -1.83 11.11
CA GLY A 59 -12.68 -2.34 9.79
C GLY A 59 -12.90 -1.24 8.76
N GLY A 60 -12.53 0.02 9.08
CA GLY A 60 -12.50 1.13 8.16
C GLY A 60 -11.26 1.11 7.26
N VAL A 61 -10.87 2.31 6.83
CA VAL A 61 -9.61 2.49 6.11
C VAL A 61 -8.46 2.21 7.06
N SER A 62 -7.63 1.21 6.74
CA SER A 62 -6.43 0.91 7.51
C SER A 62 -5.28 1.80 7.07
N PHE A 63 -4.67 2.48 8.02
CA PHE A 63 -3.47 3.30 7.80
C PHE A 63 -2.20 2.64 8.33
N SER A 64 -2.31 1.64 9.22
CA SER A 64 -1.18 1.04 9.92
C SER A 64 -0.49 -0.07 9.13
N ASP A 65 -1.24 -0.90 8.44
CA ASP A 65 -0.74 -2.16 7.90
C ASP A 65 -0.19 -2.05 6.47
N ASN A 66 -0.40 -0.91 5.81
CA ASN A 66 -0.05 -0.68 4.42
C ASN A 66 0.59 0.70 4.20
N THR A 67 1.50 1.09 5.07
CA THR A 67 2.11 2.43 5.06
C THR A 67 2.65 2.83 3.68
N ASP A 68 3.36 1.93 2.99
CA ASP A 68 3.88 2.22 1.66
C ASP A 68 2.76 2.42 0.62
N LYS A 69 1.66 1.66 0.72
CA LYS A 69 0.50 1.80 -0.18
C LYS A 69 -0.33 3.04 0.14
N ASN A 70 -0.44 3.41 1.41
CA ASN A 70 -1.23 4.56 1.85
C ASN A 70 -0.66 5.91 1.36
N ARG A 71 0.60 5.97 0.99
CA ARG A 71 1.22 7.17 0.40
C ARG A 71 0.77 7.49 -1.01
N TRP A 72 0.17 6.52 -1.69
CA TRP A 72 -0.17 6.64 -3.10
C TRP A 72 -1.57 7.14 -3.39
N TRP A 73 -2.45 7.17 -2.37
CA TRP A 73 -3.78 7.74 -2.47
C TRP A 73 -3.96 8.91 -1.50
N GLY A 74 -4.87 9.81 -1.82
CA GLY A 74 -5.25 10.93 -0.98
C GLY A 74 -6.75 11.00 -0.78
N CYS A 75 -7.19 11.54 0.37
CA CYS A 75 -8.59 11.80 0.67
C CYS A 75 -8.73 13.19 1.27
N GLU A 76 -9.64 13.95 0.70
CA GLU A 76 -10.05 15.28 1.16
C GLU A 76 -11.52 15.26 1.53
N ILE A 77 -11.84 15.74 2.73
CA ILE A 77 -13.21 15.87 3.22
C ILE A 77 -13.47 17.35 3.47
N SER A 78 -14.39 17.93 2.71
CA SER A 78 -14.68 19.36 2.76
C SER A 78 -16.11 19.61 3.24
N PHE A 79 -16.28 20.56 4.17
CA PHE A 79 -17.57 20.95 4.73
C PHE A 79 -17.65 22.45 5.02
N GLU A 80 -18.87 22.95 5.18
CA GLU A 80 -19.15 24.34 5.52
C GLU A 80 -19.28 24.54 7.04
N ALA A 81 -19.08 25.77 7.52
CA ALA A 81 -19.14 26.13 8.94
C ALA A 81 -20.44 25.74 9.64
N ILE A 82 -21.55 25.60 8.91
CA ILE A 82 -22.81 25.13 9.46
C ILE A 82 -22.72 23.74 10.08
N MET A 83 -21.72 22.93 9.66
CA MET A 83 -21.46 21.59 10.14
C MET A 83 -20.50 21.52 11.33
N ASP A 84 -20.07 22.64 11.89
CA ASP A 84 -19.09 22.71 12.98
C ASP A 84 -19.45 21.81 14.18
N LYS A 85 -20.74 21.74 14.52
CA LYS A 85 -21.23 20.87 15.61
C LYS A 85 -21.03 19.38 15.29
N SER A 86 -21.16 18.99 14.01
CA SER A 86 -20.99 17.61 13.56
C SER A 86 -19.51 17.21 13.41
N PHE A 87 -18.61 18.18 13.29
CA PHE A 87 -17.17 17.96 13.21
C PHE A 87 -16.41 18.33 14.50
N THR A 88 -17.11 18.61 15.58
CA THR A 88 -16.49 19.01 16.87
C THR A 88 -15.29 19.96 16.66
N VAL A 89 -15.50 21.03 15.89
CA VAL A 89 -14.45 22.02 15.63
C VAL A 89 -14.09 22.69 16.94
N LYS A 90 -12.90 22.41 17.46
CA LYS A 90 -12.37 23.07 18.64
C LYS A 90 -11.76 24.41 18.24
N ASN A 91 -12.00 25.45 19.03
CA ASN A 91 -11.41 26.79 18.84
C ASN A 91 -9.87 26.80 18.91
N ILE A 92 -9.25 25.72 19.32
CA ILE A 92 -7.81 25.54 19.39
C ILE A 92 -7.37 24.90 18.07
N LYS A 93 -6.41 25.46 17.39
CA LYS A 93 -5.86 25.24 16.05
C LYS A 93 -5.51 23.79 15.62
N ARG A 94 -6.05 22.76 16.26
CA ARG A 94 -5.76 21.36 15.96
C ARG A 94 -7.02 20.51 16.09
N GLY A 95 -7.68 20.24 14.96
CA GLY A 95 -8.53 19.09 14.80
C GLY A 95 -10.03 19.38 14.72
N ALA A 96 -10.56 19.21 13.53
CA ALA A 96 -11.96 18.86 13.33
C ALA A 96 -12.07 17.33 13.37
N VAL A 97 -12.80 16.79 14.34
CA VAL A 97 -13.05 15.33 14.42
C VAL A 97 -14.55 15.13 14.22
N PRO A 98 -14.98 14.38 13.19
CA PRO A 98 -16.40 14.10 13.01
C PRO A 98 -16.97 13.33 14.21
N VAL A 99 -18.20 13.61 14.59
CA VAL A 99 -18.93 12.82 15.59
C VAL A 99 -19.05 11.36 15.14
N SER A 100 -19.21 10.41 16.05
CA SER A 100 -19.10 8.98 15.77
C SER A 100 -20.00 8.51 14.61
N SER A 101 -21.25 8.96 14.55
CA SER A 101 -22.18 8.60 13.47
C SER A 101 -21.73 9.14 12.11
N LEU A 102 -21.25 10.38 12.06
CA LEU A 102 -20.73 10.99 10.84
C LEU A 102 -19.42 10.32 10.41
N LYS A 103 -18.57 9.99 11.37
CA LYS A 103 -17.32 9.25 11.11
C LYS A 103 -17.60 7.89 10.45
N GLN A 104 -18.60 7.15 10.95
CA GLN A 104 -19.02 5.88 10.36
C GLN A 104 -19.52 6.08 8.94
N ALA A 105 -20.41 7.05 8.70
CA ALA A 105 -20.95 7.33 7.37
C ALA A 105 -19.86 7.73 6.35
N ILE A 106 -18.90 8.56 6.76
CA ILE A 106 -17.75 8.92 5.92
C ILE A 106 -16.91 7.68 5.61
N ASN A 107 -16.59 6.88 6.64
CA ASN A 107 -15.80 5.67 6.47
C ASN A 107 -16.44 4.70 5.49
N ASP A 108 -17.75 4.48 5.58
CA ASP A 108 -18.48 3.58 4.70
C ASP A 108 -18.45 4.05 3.23
N LYS A 109 -18.41 5.38 3.01
CA LYS A 109 -18.29 5.96 1.67
C LYS A 109 -16.89 5.80 1.07
N ILE A 110 -15.84 6.00 1.86
CA ILE A 110 -14.46 5.99 1.34
C ILE A 110 -13.84 4.60 1.31
N LYS A 111 -14.28 3.68 2.17
CA LYS A 111 -13.70 2.34 2.33
C LYS A 111 -13.58 1.57 1.00
N GLY A 112 -14.64 1.55 0.21
CA GLY A 112 -14.65 0.85 -1.08
C GLY A 112 -13.66 1.46 -2.08
N ILE A 113 -13.59 2.79 -2.13
CA ILE A 113 -12.72 3.52 -3.05
C ILE A 113 -11.26 3.35 -2.66
N VAL A 114 -10.95 3.42 -1.36
CA VAL A 114 -9.58 3.21 -0.87
C VAL A 114 -9.13 1.77 -1.10
N LYS A 115 -10.00 0.78 -0.86
CA LYS A 115 -9.71 -0.62 -1.17
C LYS A 115 -9.34 -0.78 -2.64
N GLN A 116 -10.14 -0.23 -3.56
CA GLN A 116 -9.86 -0.26 -4.99
C GLN A 116 -8.54 0.43 -5.35
N ALA A 117 -8.22 1.56 -4.71
CA ALA A 117 -6.95 2.24 -4.91
C ALA A 117 -5.76 1.37 -4.49
N ILE A 118 -5.85 0.69 -3.35
CA ILE A 118 -4.81 -0.23 -2.84
C ILE A 118 -4.66 -1.44 -3.77
N GLU A 119 -5.76 -2.04 -4.22
CA GLU A 119 -5.75 -3.16 -5.18
C GLU A 119 -5.08 -2.72 -6.50
N THR A 120 -5.37 -1.51 -7.00
CA THR A 120 -4.71 -0.97 -8.19
C THR A 120 -3.20 -0.84 -8.00
N VAL A 121 -2.74 -0.42 -6.82
CA VAL A 121 -1.32 -0.34 -6.49
C VAL A 121 -0.69 -1.74 -6.49
N ASP A 122 -1.36 -2.73 -5.89
CA ASP A 122 -0.88 -4.11 -5.83
C ASP A 122 -0.77 -4.73 -7.23
N ASP A 123 -1.76 -4.50 -8.09
CA ASP A 123 -1.75 -4.97 -9.47
C ASP A 123 -0.59 -4.37 -10.27
N ASP A 124 -0.34 -3.07 -10.10
CA ASP A 124 0.76 -2.40 -10.79
C ASP A 124 2.12 -2.94 -10.34
N TRP A 125 2.28 -3.19 -9.03
CA TRP A 125 3.50 -3.80 -8.49
C TRP A 125 3.68 -5.24 -8.95
N GLY A 126 2.60 -6.03 -8.96
CA GLY A 126 2.63 -7.39 -9.49
C GLY A 126 3.07 -7.47 -10.96
N LYS A 127 2.55 -6.57 -11.80
CA LYS A 127 2.97 -6.47 -13.22
C LYS A 127 4.43 -6.08 -13.36
N HIS A 128 4.92 -5.17 -12.53
CA HIS A 128 6.33 -4.77 -12.54
C HIS A 128 7.23 -5.93 -12.12
N ASP A 129 6.89 -6.61 -11.03
CA ASP A 129 7.66 -7.75 -10.51
C ASP A 129 7.72 -8.89 -11.54
N GLN A 130 6.63 -9.17 -12.25
CA GLN A 130 6.59 -10.17 -13.33
C GLN A 130 7.52 -9.77 -14.50
N LYS A 131 7.43 -8.52 -14.95
CA LYS A 131 8.27 -8.01 -16.02
C LYS A 131 9.76 -8.08 -15.67
N GLU A 132 10.13 -7.71 -14.45
CA GLU A 132 11.50 -7.79 -13.96
C GLU A 132 12.02 -9.23 -13.91
N LYS A 133 11.17 -10.19 -13.47
CA LYS A 133 11.51 -11.62 -13.53
C LYS A 133 11.74 -12.13 -14.96
N GLU A 134 10.90 -11.75 -15.91
CA GLU A 134 11.05 -12.11 -17.33
C GLU A 134 12.32 -11.53 -17.94
N GLU A 135 12.62 -10.27 -17.67
CA GLU A 135 13.84 -9.60 -18.12
C GLU A 135 15.11 -10.25 -17.54
N ASN A 136 15.08 -10.64 -16.27
CA ASN A 136 16.19 -11.33 -15.62
C ASN A 136 16.38 -12.74 -16.17
N LYS A 137 15.31 -13.49 -16.42
CA LYS A 137 15.38 -14.80 -17.08
C LYS A 137 16.00 -14.70 -18.49
N SER A 138 15.63 -13.70 -19.26
CA SER A 138 16.18 -13.47 -20.59
C SER A 138 17.67 -13.10 -20.60
N LYS A 139 18.14 -12.47 -19.51
CA LYS A 139 19.56 -12.09 -19.32
C LYS A 139 20.40 -13.21 -18.69
N GLY A 140 19.81 -14.36 -18.33
CA GLY A 140 20.49 -15.45 -17.64
C GLY A 140 20.92 -15.11 -16.20
N THR A 141 20.38 -14.08 -15.62
CA THR A 141 20.68 -13.64 -14.26
C THR A 141 19.61 -14.19 -13.33
N PHE A 142 19.98 -15.07 -12.41
CA PHE A 142 19.07 -15.57 -11.36
C PHE A 142 19.10 -14.61 -10.18
N THR A 143 17.94 -14.07 -9.81
CA THR A 143 17.78 -13.18 -8.66
C THR A 143 16.70 -13.75 -7.74
N GLY A 144 17.11 -14.24 -6.57
CA GLY A 144 16.23 -14.64 -5.50
C GLY A 144 15.99 -16.14 -5.34
N HIS A 145 15.34 -16.49 -4.24
CA HIS A 145 15.13 -17.88 -3.80
C HIS A 145 14.18 -18.66 -4.72
N GLU A 146 13.15 -18.01 -5.26
CA GLU A 146 12.17 -18.62 -6.17
C GLU A 146 12.79 -19.01 -7.52
N ASP A 147 13.68 -18.17 -8.04
CA ASP A 147 14.38 -18.46 -9.29
C ASP A 147 15.40 -19.62 -9.14
N ALA A 148 15.97 -19.77 -7.94
CA ALA A 148 16.85 -20.90 -7.61
C ALA A 148 16.06 -22.23 -7.52
N GLU A 149 14.84 -22.20 -6.99
CA GLU A 149 13.97 -23.36 -6.89
C GLU A 149 13.48 -23.85 -8.25
N ASP A 150 13.11 -22.93 -9.16
CA ASP A 150 12.74 -23.24 -10.53
C ASP A 150 13.93 -23.76 -11.36
N ALA A 151 15.11 -23.22 -11.16
CA ALA A 151 16.34 -23.71 -11.78
C ALA A 151 16.70 -25.13 -11.30
N ALA A 152 16.51 -25.43 -10.02
CA ALA A 152 16.74 -26.76 -9.44
C ALA A 152 15.77 -27.81 -10.01
N LYS A 153 14.50 -27.46 -10.27
CA LYS A 153 13.50 -28.34 -10.86
C LYS A 153 13.81 -28.71 -12.32
N ASN A 154 14.49 -27.83 -13.06
CA ASN A 154 14.82 -27.99 -14.48
C ASN A 154 16.23 -28.54 -14.73
N THR A 155 17.03 -28.76 -13.68
CA THR A 155 18.37 -29.35 -13.82
C THR A 155 18.26 -30.88 -13.91
N PRO A 156 18.75 -31.52 -14.96
CA PRO A 156 18.72 -32.98 -15.02
C PRO A 156 19.55 -33.57 -13.89
N VAL A 157 18.93 -34.43 -13.09
CA VAL A 157 19.61 -35.13 -12.00
C VAL A 157 20.57 -36.13 -12.59
N GLN A 158 21.86 -35.85 -12.56
CA GLN A 158 22.89 -36.85 -12.85
C GLN A 158 22.99 -37.78 -11.63
N THR A 159 22.37 -38.94 -11.73
CA THR A 159 22.52 -39.99 -10.75
C THR A 159 23.87 -40.68 -10.98
N ASN A 160 24.92 -40.25 -10.34
CA ASN A 160 26.14 -41.02 -10.24
C ASN A 160 25.91 -42.19 -9.28
N VAL A 161 25.64 -43.37 -9.84
CA VAL A 161 25.57 -44.59 -9.06
C VAL A 161 27.01 -45.04 -8.79
N LEU A 162 27.49 -44.80 -7.60
CA LEU A 162 28.72 -45.43 -7.09
C LEU A 162 28.38 -46.88 -6.76
N THR A 163 28.75 -47.78 -7.67
CA THR A 163 28.72 -49.22 -7.45
C THR A 163 29.94 -49.57 -6.57
N ILE A 164 29.73 -49.71 -5.25
CA ILE A 164 30.73 -50.26 -4.35
C ILE A 164 30.75 -51.77 -4.62
N GLY A 165 31.80 -52.24 -5.34
CA GLY A 165 32.05 -53.64 -5.53
C GLY A 165 32.31 -54.31 -4.17
N GLN A 166 31.51 -55.31 -3.83
CA GLN A 166 31.82 -56.25 -2.76
C GLN A 166 32.94 -57.20 -3.21
N ASP A 167 34.16 -56.86 -2.89
CA ASP A 167 35.26 -57.82 -2.82
C ASP A 167 35.57 -58.16 -1.37
N SER A 168 34.72 -59.00 -0.81
CA SER A 168 34.99 -59.70 0.42
C SER A 168 35.03 -61.20 0.14
N LYS A 169 36.19 -61.67 -0.36
CA LYS A 169 36.62 -63.06 -0.24
C LYS A 169 38.10 -63.16 -0.54
N LYS A 170 38.93 -63.10 0.48
CA LYS A 170 40.08 -63.95 0.71
C LYS A 170 40.95 -63.41 1.86
N LEU A 171 40.75 -63.97 3.00
CA LEU A 171 41.79 -64.13 4.00
C LEU A 171 41.51 -65.46 4.69
N ILE A 172 42.24 -66.46 4.32
CA ILE A 172 42.63 -67.62 5.11
C ILE A 172 44.09 -67.47 5.35
#